data_c0041e5848e46aa04c52878f44e1ba05
#
_entry.id   c0041e5848e46aa04c52878f44e1ba05
#
_cell.length_a   1.000
_cell.length_b   1.000
_cell.length_c   1.000
_cell.angle_alpha   90.00
_cell.angle_beta   90.00
_cell.angle_gamma   90.00
#
_symmetry.space_group_name_H-M   'P 1'
#
loop_
_entity.id
_entity.type
_entity.pdbx_description
1 polymer ?
#
loop_
_entity_poly.entity_id
_entity_poly.type
_entity_poly.pdbx_seq_one_letter_code
_entity_poly.pdbx_strand_id
1 'polypeptide(L)'
;MKILHTEASPGWGGQEIRVLDEAEGCIERGHKVWIAGQPHSQIVPASRKRGIETFELPFGRVNFNTVRAMIGLIRQLDPDIVVTHSRNDTWIATLGILFGRGRAKLIRMRHVSIPVKPGLRNRWLYGRRAARVVTTGEMIRSHLIEVLKLDPSHVVSIPTGTDLSRYHPGDKTQARAKLGLPADKKLIGMVATLRSWKGHRFMVDALLERKLDGAILVLVGDGPQEPMLRKQVEERGLKERVIFAGRREDVQDWLRAFDVFVLPSTGNEGIPQALMQAMATGLPVVTTPVGAIPELVVHNESGFIVQPENPASLAEGIAAVLSDPALAKRLGDAGRVIVERKHTKAAMLDAMEEVFRKALAA
;
A
#
# COMPACT_ATOMS: atom_id res chain seq x y z
N MET A 1 -20.93 5.83 13.64
CA MET A 1 -20.82 6.93 12.63
C MET A 1 -21.23 6.39 11.26
N LYS A 2 -21.68 7.25 10.36
CA LYS A 2 -21.95 6.97 8.95
C LYS A 2 -20.76 7.45 8.13
N ILE A 3 -20.04 6.55 7.48
CA ILE A 3 -18.76 6.84 6.80
C ILE A 3 -18.88 6.47 5.32
N LEU A 4 -18.57 7.41 4.43
CA LEU A 4 -18.51 7.19 2.99
C LEU A 4 -17.05 7.28 2.51
N HIS A 5 -16.49 6.19 2.03
CA HIS A 5 -15.22 6.21 1.31
C HIS A 5 -15.43 6.46 -0.17
N THR A 6 -14.59 7.27 -0.79
CA THR A 6 -14.62 7.51 -2.25
C THR A 6 -13.30 7.14 -2.89
N GLU A 7 -13.32 6.42 -4.01
CA GLU A 7 -12.10 6.00 -4.72
C GLU A 7 -12.22 6.20 -6.23
N ALA A 8 -11.35 7.04 -6.78
CA ALA A 8 -11.34 7.35 -8.21
C ALA A 8 -10.34 6.51 -9.02
N SER A 9 -9.51 5.70 -8.38
CA SER A 9 -8.54 4.84 -9.07
C SER A 9 -9.27 3.71 -9.80
N PRO A 10 -8.99 3.49 -11.10
CA PRO A 10 -9.51 2.33 -11.81
C PRO A 10 -8.69 1.05 -11.53
N GLY A 11 -7.49 1.21 -10.95
CA GLY A 11 -6.52 0.14 -10.76
C GLY A 11 -6.73 -0.68 -9.48
N TRP A 12 -5.66 -1.40 -9.12
CA TRP A 12 -5.57 -2.18 -7.90
C TRP A 12 -4.17 -2.06 -7.30
N GLY A 13 -4.11 -1.87 -6.00
CA GLY A 13 -2.86 -1.75 -5.27
C GLY A 13 -3.09 -1.56 -3.77
N GLY A 14 -2.05 -1.11 -3.08
CA GLY A 14 -2.11 -0.91 -1.64
C GLY A 14 -3.15 0.12 -1.18
N GLN A 15 -3.48 1.10 -2.02
CA GLN A 15 -4.50 2.10 -1.71
C GLN A 15 -5.89 1.46 -1.62
N GLU A 16 -6.29 0.71 -2.63
CA GLU A 16 -7.59 0.05 -2.70
C GLU A 16 -7.74 -1.01 -1.60
N ILE A 17 -6.68 -1.76 -1.32
CA ILE A 17 -6.65 -2.74 -0.23
C ILE A 17 -6.88 -2.04 1.12
N ARG A 18 -6.17 -0.91 1.37
CA ARG A 18 -6.38 -0.13 2.60
C ARG A 18 -7.81 0.37 2.75
N VAL A 19 -8.42 0.87 1.67
CA VAL A 19 -9.83 1.34 1.71
C VAL A 19 -10.75 0.22 2.14
N LEU A 20 -10.56 -0.97 1.60
CA LEU A 20 -11.36 -2.15 1.93
C LEU A 20 -11.15 -2.61 3.37
N ASP A 21 -9.89 -2.70 3.81
CA ASP A 21 -9.54 -3.16 5.16
C ASP A 21 -10.01 -2.17 6.24
N GLU A 22 -9.95 -0.86 5.94
CA GLU A 22 -10.45 0.21 6.81
C GLU A 22 -11.99 0.19 6.87
N ALA A 23 -12.66 0.06 5.72
CA ALA A 23 -14.12 -0.01 5.64
C ALA A 23 -14.68 -1.24 6.39
N GLU A 24 -14.09 -2.42 6.14
CA GLU A 24 -14.46 -3.66 6.81
C GLU A 24 -14.24 -3.58 8.33
N GLY A 25 -13.07 -3.10 8.77
CA GLY A 25 -12.78 -2.93 10.19
C GLY A 25 -13.68 -1.89 10.88
N CYS A 26 -14.09 -0.83 10.18
CA CYS A 26 -15.08 0.10 10.71
C CYS A 26 -16.48 -0.52 10.83
N ILE A 27 -16.87 -1.40 9.89
CA ILE A 27 -18.13 -2.16 9.99
C ILE A 27 -18.10 -3.10 11.19
N GLU A 28 -17.02 -3.86 11.37
CA GLU A 28 -16.80 -4.74 12.53
C GLU A 28 -16.90 -4.01 13.87
N ARG A 29 -16.58 -2.70 13.89
CA ARG A 29 -16.70 -1.80 15.04
C ARG A 29 -18.05 -1.10 15.19
N GLY A 30 -19.05 -1.50 14.40
CA GLY A 30 -20.42 -1.00 14.48
C GLY A 30 -20.67 0.32 13.76
N HIS A 31 -19.80 0.75 12.85
CA HIS A 31 -20.05 1.89 11.99
C HIS A 31 -20.83 1.48 10.74
N LYS A 32 -21.63 2.39 10.19
CA LYS A 32 -22.27 2.23 8.89
C LYS A 32 -21.33 2.78 7.83
N VAL A 33 -20.86 1.92 6.93
CA VAL A 33 -19.83 2.28 5.94
C VAL A 33 -20.30 1.98 4.54
N TRP A 34 -19.99 2.88 3.62
CA TRP A 34 -20.21 2.73 2.18
C TRP A 34 -18.94 3.04 1.41
N ILE A 35 -18.82 2.44 0.22
CA ILE A 35 -17.78 2.77 -0.73
C ILE A 35 -18.40 3.28 -2.02
N ALA A 36 -17.95 4.44 -2.51
CA ALA A 36 -18.26 4.94 -3.84
C ALA A 36 -16.99 4.82 -4.72
N GLY A 37 -17.04 3.96 -5.71
CA GLY A 37 -15.94 3.67 -6.63
C GLY A 37 -16.19 4.18 -8.04
N GLN A 38 -15.11 4.38 -8.81
CA GLN A 38 -15.19 4.63 -10.24
C GLN A 38 -15.85 3.43 -10.94
N PRO A 39 -16.81 3.62 -11.87
CA PRO A 39 -17.34 2.54 -12.70
C PRO A 39 -16.22 1.74 -13.37
N HIS A 40 -16.37 0.42 -13.42
CA HIS A 40 -15.37 -0.52 -13.95
C HIS A 40 -14.03 -0.56 -13.21
N SER A 41 -13.92 0.09 -12.05
CA SER A 41 -12.75 -0.03 -11.18
C SER A 41 -12.74 -1.36 -10.43
N GLN A 42 -11.56 -1.81 -10.03
CA GLN A 42 -11.42 -3.09 -9.33
C GLN A 42 -11.93 -3.04 -7.88
N ILE A 43 -12.04 -1.86 -7.27
CA ILE A 43 -12.54 -1.73 -5.90
C ILE A 43 -14.04 -2.06 -5.83
N VAL A 44 -14.84 -1.77 -6.86
CA VAL A 44 -16.29 -2.01 -6.87
C VAL A 44 -16.64 -3.50 -6.69
N PRO A 45 -16.18 -4.43 -7.52
CA PRO A 45 -16.45 -5.85 -7.31
C PRO A 45 -15.80 -6.38 -6.02
N ALA A 46 -14.63 -5.87 -5.64
CA ALA A 46 -13.94 -6.30 -4.43
C ALA A 46 -14.70 -5.89 -3.15
N SER A 47 -15.28 -4.68 -3.10
CA SER A 47 -16.12 -4.24 -1.98
C SER A 47 -17.38 -5.09 -1.86
N ARG A 48 -18.06 -5.34 -2.98
CA ARG A 48 -19.27 -6.18 -3.02
C ARG A 48 -18.98 -7.60 -2.55
N LYS A 49 -17.84 -8.19 -2.95
CA LYS A 49 -17.39 -9.52 -2.48
C LYS A 49 -17.19 -9.57 -0.96
N ARG A 50 -16.83 -8.44 -0.32
CA ARG A 50 -16.70 -8.30 1.14
C ARG A 50 -18.01 -7.89 1.84
N GLY A 51 -19.14 -7.85 1.13
CA GLY A 51 -20.43 -7.47 1.69
C GLY A 51 -20.58 -5.98 2.00
N ILE A 52 -19.71 -5.12 1.47
CA ILE A 52 -19.76 -3.67 1.70
C ILE A 52 -20.71 -3.03 0.69
N GLU A 53 -21.67 -2.26 1.15
CA GLU A 53 -22.61 -1.53 0.29
C GLU A 53 -21.84 -0.52 -0.59
N THR A 54 -21.98 -0.66 -1.92
CA THR A 54 -21.11 0.01 -2.87
C THR A 54 -21.88 0.71 -3.98
N PHE A 55 -21.50 1.97 -4.22
CA PHE A 55 -22.05 2.84 -5.26
C PHE A 55 -21.04 3.08 -6.37
N GLU A 56 -21.50 3.29 -7.58
CA GLU A 56 -20.67 3.64 -8.72
C GLU A 56 -20.85 5.10 -9.07
N LEU A 57 -19.77 5.89 -9.02
CA LEU A 57 -19.74 7.29 -9.42
C LEU A 57 -18.60 7.55 -10.41
N PRO A 58 -18.82 8.33 -11.47
CA PRO A 58 -17.81 8.59 -12.49
C PRO A 58 -16.77 9.62 -12.03
N PHE A 59 -15.82 9.21 -11.17
CA PHE A 59 -14.76 10.09 -10.63
C PHE A 59 -13.66 10.49 -11.64
N GLY A 60 -13.73 10.04 -12.88
CA GLY A 60 -12.68 10.28 -13.89
C GLY A 60 -12.43 11.76 -14.18
N ARG A 61 -13.45 12.61 -14.11
CA ARG A 61 -13.33 14.07 -14.33
C ARG A 61 -14.25 14.82 -13.36
N VAL A 62 -13.78 15.99 -12.91
CA VAL A 62 -14.59 16.94 -12.13
C VAL A 62 -15.45 17.77 -13.09
N ASN A 63 -16.74 17.52 -13.14
CA ASN A 63 -17.71 18.23 -13.96
C ASN A 63 -19.09 18.33 -13.28
N PHE A 64 -20.02 19.05 -13.88
CA PHE A 64 -21.35 19.26 -13.31
C PHE A 64 -22.08 17.94 -13.00
N ASN A 65 -22.05 16.97 -13.89
CA ASN A 65 -22.77 15.70 -13.72
C ASN A 65 -22.20 14.89 -12.56
N THR A 66 -20.85 14.82 -12.43
CA THR A 66 -20.20 14.08 -11.34
C THR A 66 -20.44 14.74 -9.98
N VAL A 67 -20.45 16.08 -9.92
CA VAL A 67 -20.78 16.83 -8.70
C VAL A 67 -22.27 16.66 -8.34
N ARG A 68 -23.17 16.72 -9.32
CA ARG A 68 -24.61 16.50 -9.08
C ARG A 68 -24.89 15.08 -8.56
N ALA A 69 -24.22 14.05 -9.14
CA ALA A 69 -24.34 12.68 -8.65
C ALA A 69 -23.86 12.55 -7.19
N MET A 70 -22.75 13.21 -6.85
CA MET A 70 -22.23 13.23 -5.48
C MET A 70 -23.17 13.95 -4.50
N ILE A 71 -23.79 15.05 -4.93
CA ILE A 71 -24.82 15.74 -4.13
C ILE A 71 -25.98 14.78 -3.84
N GLY A 72 -26.45 14.04 -4.86
CA GLY A 72 -27.51 13.04 -4.71
C GLY A 72 -27.13 11.97 -3.69
N LEU A 73 -25.93 11.41 -3.82
CA LEU A 73 -25.42 10.36 -2.92
C LEU A 73 -25.29 10.87 -1.48
N ILE A 74 -24.71 12.07 -1.27
CA ILE A 74 -24.58 12.67 0.07
C ILE A 74 -25.94 12.89 0.71
N ARG A 75 -26.93 13.36 -0.04
CA ARG A 75 -28.30 13.54 0.47
C ARG A 75 -29.00 12.24 0.82
N GLN A 76 -28.78 11.19 0.03
CA GLN A 76 -29.34 9.86 0.23
C GLN A 76 -28.77 9.19 1.48
N LEU A 77 -27.44 9.25 1.65
CA LEU A 77 -26.73 8.53 2.71
C LEU A 77 -26.64 9.33 4.00
N ASP A 78 -26.65 10.66 3.90
CA ASP A 78 -26.42 11.61 5.00
C ASP A 78 -25.23 11.19 5.87
N PRO A 79 -23.99 11.09 5.29
CA PRO A 79 -22.83 10.62 6.01
C PRO A 79 -22.33 11.66 7.02
N ASP A 80 -21.79 11.19 8.15
CA ASP A 80 -21.08 12.04 9.12
C ASP A 80 -19.68 12.42 8.58
N ILE A 81 -19.03 11.44 7.93
CA ILE A 81 -17.66 11.52 7.40
C ILE A 81 -17.63 11.10 5.92
N VAL A 82 -16.90 11.85 5.12
CA VAL A 82 -16.50 11.45 3.76
C VAL A 82 -14.99 11.34 3.71
N VAL A 83 -14.47 10.15 3.47
CA VAL A 83 -13.03 9.86 3.33
C VAL A 83 -12.68 9.78 1.84
N THR A 84 -11.74 10.60 1.39
CA THR A 84 -11.36 10.69 -0.02
C THR A 84 -9.91 10.26 -0.22
N HIS A 85 -9.62 9.52 -1.29
CA HIS A 85 -8.34 8.84 -1.48
C HIS A 85 -7.53 9.34 -2.68
N SER A 86 -8.17 9.97 -3.66
CA SER A 86 -7.55 10.48 -4.90
C SER A 86 -7.77 11.98 -5.07
N ARG A 87 -7.29 12.57 -6.16
CA ARG A 87 -7.45 14.00 -6.43
C ARG A 87 -8.88 14.35 -6.87
N ASN A 88 -9.42 13.60 -7.82
CA ASN A 88 -10.69 13.93 -8.45
C ASN A 88 -11.86 13.68 -7.49
N ASP A 89 -11.88 12.55 -6.80
CA ASP A 89 -12.90 12.26 -5.79
C ASP A 89 -12.91 13.30 -4.67
N THR A 90 -11.74 13.80 -4.24
CA THR A 90 -11.66 14.88 -3.26
C THR A 90 -12.34 16.16 -3.73
N TRP A 91 -12.09 16.57 -4.97
CA TRP A 91 -12.77 17.76 -5.52
C TRP A 91 -14.27 17.53 -5.66
N ILE A 92 -14.68 16.37 -6.18
CA ILE A 92 -16.08 16.02 -6.37
C ILE A 92 -16.80 15.95 -5.01
N ALA A 93 -16.22 15.29 -4.00
CA ALA A 93 -16.76 15.23 -2.66
C ALA A 93 -16.85 16.63 -1.99
N THR A 94 -15.79 17.43 -2.11
CA THR A 94 -15.76 18.79 -1.58
C THR A 94 -16.90 19.65 -2.14
N LEU A 95 -17.06 19.65 -3.47
CA LEU A 95 -18.13 20.39 -4.14
C LEU A 95 -19.50 19.78 -3.83
N GLY A 96 -19.59 18.45 -3.74
CA GLY A 96 -20.80 17.74 -3.34
C GLY A 96 -21.29 18.13 -1.96
N ILE A 97 -20.40 18.19 -0.97
CA ILE A 97 -20.72 18.63 0.40
C ILE A 97 -21.14 20.10 0.40
N LEU A 98 -20.36 20.96 -0.27
CA LEU A 98 -20.60 22.41 -0.28
C LEU A 98 -21.94 22.78 -0.91
N PHE A 99 -22.22 22.28 -2.10
CA PHE A 99 -23.45 22.61 -2.84
C PHE A 99 -24.66 21.74 -2.45
N GLY A 100 -24.39 20.55 -1.89
CA GLY A 100 -25.41 19.67 -1.36
C GLY A 100 -25.95 20.11 0.00
N ARG A 101 -25.36 21.14 0.64
CA ARG A 101 -25.60 21.54 2.02
C ARG A 101 -25.42 20.38 3.02
N GLY A 102 -24.53 19.44 2.68
CA GLY A 102 -24.19 18.31 3.55
C GLY A 102 -23.41 18.76 4.79
N ARG A 103 -23.62 18.07 5.91
CA ARG A 103 -22.92 18.32 7.17
C ARG A 103 -21.64 17.48 7.30
N ALA A 104 -21.41 16.56 6.37
CA ALA A 104 -20.31 15.64 6.40
C ALA A 104 -18.95 16.34 6.53
N LYS A 105 -18.11 15.83 7.41
CA LYS A 105 -16.72 16.27 7.54
C LYS A 105 -15.86 15.52 6.51
N LEU A 106 -15.05 16.26 5.76
CA LEU A 106 -14.16 15.71 4.75
C LEU A 106 -12.82 15.30 5.38
N ILE A 107 -12.44 14.03 5.25
CA ILE A 107 -11.11 13.53 5.57
C ILE A 107 -10.37 13.28 4.26
N ARG A 108 -9.18 13.87 4.12
CA ARG A 108 -8.36 13.69 2.94
C ARG A 108 -7.21 12.72 3.21
N MET A 109 -7.24 11.55 2.56
CA MET A 109 -6.14 10.57 2.60
C MET A 109 -5.07 10.88 1.56
N ARG A 110 -3.81 10.62 1.90
CA ARG A 110 -2.67 10.75 0.99
C ARG A 110 -1.79 9.49 1.07
N HIS A 111 -1.81 8.67 0.01
CA HIS A 111 -1.19 7.34 0.00
C HIS A 111 0.22 7.29 -0.61
N VAL A 112 0.60 8.28 -1.40
CA VAL A 112 1.84 8.26 -2.19
C VAL A 112 2.68 9.51 -1.94
N SER A 113 4.00 9.37 -2.06
CA SER A 113 4.99 10.44 -1.87
C SER A 113 5.13 11.40 -3.06
N ILE A 114 4.32 11.25 -4.12
CA ILE A 114 4.35 12.19 -5.26
C ILE A 114 4.17 13.62 -4.74
N PRO A 115 5.08 14.56 -5.05
CA PRO A 115 5.02 15.92 -4.54
C PRO A 115 3.70 16.62 -4.87
N VAL A 116 3.18 17.36 -3.91
CA VAL A 116 2.02 18.24 -4.09
C VAL A 116 2.53 19.60 -4.51
N LYS A 117 1.97 20.15 -5.61
CA LYS A 117 2.33 21.49 -6.06
C LYS A 117 1.83 22.54 -5.06
N PRO A 118 2.67 23.52 -4.67
CA PRO A 118 2.24 24.64 -3.87
C PRO A 118 1.16 25.44 -4.61
N GLY A 119 0.30 26.16 -3.87
CA GLY A 119 -0.70 27.02 -4.46
C GLY A 119 -1.98 27.13 -3.63
N LEU A 120 -2.71 28.24 -3.81
CA LEU A 120 -3.89 28.58 -3.04
C LEU A 120 -5.00 27.52 -3.12
N ARG A 121 -5.16 26.88 -4.30
CA ARG A 121 -6.19 25.84 -4.49
C ARG A 121 -5.91 24.61 -3.63
N ASN A 122 -4.66 24.13 -3.60
CA ASN A 122 -4.30 22.99 -2.77
C ASN A 122 -4.32 23.37 -1.28
N ARG A 123 -3.82 24.56 -0.93
CA ARG A 123 -3.90 25.05 0.45
C ARG A 123 -5.33 25.17 0.94
N TRP A 124 -6.26 25.66 0.11
CA TRP A 124 -7.69 25.71 0.43
C TRP A 124 -8.28 24.30 0.62
N LEU A 125 -7.99 23.39 -0.31
CA LEU A 125 -8.52 22.02 -0.28
C LEU A 125 -8.03 21.23 0.94
N TYR A 126 -6.73 21.25 1.18
CA TYR A 126 -6.12 20.49 2.27
C TYR A 126 -6.25 21.17 3.63
N GLY A 127 -6.17 22.49 3.71
CA GLY A 127 -6.17 23.22 4.97
C GLY A 127 -7.53 23.69 5.45
N ARG A 128 -8.43 24.05 4.52
CA ARG A 128 -9.70 24.68 4.90
C ARG A 128 -10.92 23.80 4.65
N ARG A 129 -10.88 22.95 3.61
CA ARG A 129 -12.01 22.09 3.26
C ARG A 129 -11.91 20.70 3.87
N ALA A 130 -10.74 20.12 3.95
CA ALA A 130 -10.53 18.91 4.73
C ALA A 130 -10.62 19.26 6.23
N ALA A 131 -11.43 18.53 7.00
CA ALA A 131 -11.46 18.64 8.46
C ALA A 131 -10.17 18.07 9.06
N ARG A 132 -9.60 17.05 8.43
CA ARG A 132 -8.27 16.48 8.73
C ARG A 132 -7.65 15.93 7.46
N VAL A 133 -6.32 15.90 7.44
CA VAL A 133 -5.53 15.24 6.39
C VAL A 133 -4.80 14.06 7.01
N VAL A 134 -4.90 12.89 6.40
CA VAL A 134 -4.20 11.68 6.85
C VAL A 134 -3.22 11.23 5.78
N THR A 135 -1.98 10.98 6.17
CA THR A 135 -0.93 10.45 5.29
C THR A 135 -0.53 9.05 5.72
N THR A 136 0.11 8.30 4.83
CA THR A 136 0.57 6.93 5.10
C THR A 136 2.05 6.84 5.51
N GLY A 137 2.68 7.97 5.80
CA GLY A 137 4.06 8.06 6.27
C GLY A 137 4.38 9.48 6.74
N GLU A 138 5.31 9.61 7.68
CA GLU A 138 5.69 10.88 8.29
C GLU A 138 6.40 11.80 7.28
N MET A 139 7.19 11.24 6.36
CA MET A 139 7.81 11.99 5.28
C MET A 139 6.76 12.70 4.42
N ILE A 140 5.64 12.02 4.09
CA ILE A 140 4.54 12.61 3.31
C ILE A 140 3.86 13.72 4.13
N ARG A 141 3.67 13.50 5.44
CA ARG A 141 3.10 14.47 6.37
C ARG A 141 3.94 15.75 6.41
N SER A 142 5.23 15.61 6.69
CA SER A 142 6.17 16.72 6.80
C SER A 142 6.24 17.53 5.50
N HIS A 143 6.30 16.87 4.34
CA HIS A 143 6.27 17.52 3.04
C HIS A 143 4.98 18.35 2.82
N LEU A 144 3.80 17.81 3.16
CA LEU A 144 2.54 18.54 3.02
C LEU A 144 2.48 19.77 3.91
N ILE A 145 2.91 19.65 5.17
CA ILE A 145 2.96 20.76 6.13
C ILE A 145 3.85 21.87 5.58
N GLU A 146 5.05 21.53 5.11
CA GLU A 146 6.02 22.47 4.60
C GLU A 146 5.52 23.19 3.32
N VAL A 147 5.10 22.42 2.30
CA VAL A 147 4.75 22.96 0.99
C VAL A 147 3.44 23.77 1.00
N LEU A 148 2.45 23.29 1.76
CA LEU A 148 1.14 23.93 1.82
C LEU A 148 0.99 24.86 3.03
N LYS A 149 2.02 24.98 3.91
CA LYS A 149 1.98 25.79 5.14
C LYS A 149 0.76 25.43 6.00
N LEU A 150 0.54 24.13 6.21
CA LEU A 150 -0.56 23.62 7.03
C LEU A 150 -0.18 23.62 8.51
N ASP A 151 -1.18 23.72 9.38
CA ASP A 151 -1.01 23.47 10.80
C ASP A 151 -0.59 22.00 11.03
N PRO A 152 0.51 21.74 11.74
CA PRO A 152 0.96 20.38 12.05
C PRO A 152 -0.10 19.50 12.73
N SER A 153 -0.97 20.10 13.54
CA SER A 153 -2.07 19.38 14.21
C SER A 153 -3.20 18.95 13.27
N HIS A 154 -3.27 19.56 12.09
CA HIS A 154 -4.28 19.29 11.07
C HIS A 154 -3.94 18.05 10.21
N VAL A 155 -2.65 17.67 10.16
CA VAL A 155 -2.13 16.58 9.34
C VAL A 155 -1.62 15.46 10.24
N VAL A 156 -2.13 14.25 10.06
CA VAL A 156 -1.76 13.08 10.87
C VAL A 156 -1.15 12.00 9.97
N SER A 157 -0.09 11.34 10.43
CA SER A 157 0.47 10.16 9.76
C SER A 157 -0.11 8.89 10.37
N ILE A 158 -0.82 8.12 9.55
CA ILE A 158 -1.39 6.81 9.93
C ILE A 158 -1.03 5.82 8.84
N PRO A 159 0.01 5.02 9.02
CA PRO A 159 0.38 3.96 8.11
C PRO A 159 -0.76 2.95 7.91
N THR A 160 -0.72 2.23 6.80
CA THR A 160 -1.64 1.12 6.58
C THR A 160 -1.37 0.02 7.60
N GLY A 161 -2.42 -0.52 8.20
CA GLY A 161 -2.29 -1.62 9.16
C GLY A 161 -2.16 -2.97 8.46
N THR A 162 -1.46 -3.90 9.11
CA THR A 162 -1.34 -5.29 8.68
C THR A 162 -2.20 -6.19 9.55
N ASP A 163 -2.96 -7.09 8.93
CA ASP A 163 -3.73 -8.12 9.63
C ASP A 163 -2.80 -9.25 10.08
N LEU A 164 -2.48 -9.28 11.37
CA LEU A 164 -1.58 -10.28 11.95
C LEU A 164 -2.22 -11.68 12.06
N SER A 165 -3.54 -11.80 11.95
CA SER A 165 -4.20 -13.11 11.90
C SER A 165 -3.96 -13.81 10.56
N ARG A 166 -3.79 -13.04 9.50
CA ARG A 166 -3.49 -13.49 8.15
C ARG A 166 -1.98 -13.57 7.87
N TYR A 167 -1.24 -12.53 8.25
CA TYR A 167 0.19 -12.40 7.98
C TYR A 167 1.00 -12.72 9.25
N HIS A 168 1.38 -13.98 9.39
CA HIS A 168 2.17 -14.50 10.51
C HIS A 168 3.11 -15.60 10.00
N PRO A 169 4.17 -15.94 10.73
CA PRO A 169 5.04 -17.06 10.41
C PRO A 169 4.26 -18.37 10.22
N GLY A 170 4.75 -19.22 9.34
CA GLY A 170 4.15 -20.51 9.06
C GLY A 170 5.16 -21.50 8.51
N ASP A 171 4.70 -22.70 8.19
CA ASP A 171 5.54 -23.76 7.64
C ASP A 171 5.88 -23.47 6.18
N LYS A 172 7.17 -23.21 5.92
CA LYS A 172 7.72 -22.93 4.59
C LYS A 172 7.57 -24.12 3.65
N THR A 173 7.81 -25.34 4.15
CA THR A 173 7.75 -26.56 3.34
C THR A 173 6.32 -26.82 2.88
N GLN A 174 5.37 -26.67 3.78
CA GLN A 174 3.95 -26.80 3.45
C GLN A 174 3.50 -25.72 2.45
N ALA A 175 3.94 -24.47 2.64
CA ALA A 175 3.61 -23.37 1.72
C ALA A 175 4.17 -23.62 0.31
N ARG A 176 5.42 -24.09 0.19
CA ARG A 176 6.03 -24.46 -1.09
C ARG A 176 5.30 -25.60 -1.78
N ALA A 177 4.98 -26.65 -1.05
CA ALA A 177 4.23 -27.79 -1.60
C ALA A 177 2.86 -27.36 -2.12
N LYS A 178 2.12 -26.55 -1.34
CA LYS A 178 0.82 -25.99 -1.74
C LYS A 178 0.89 -25.15 -3.01
N LEU A 179 1.96 -24.39 -3.19
CA LEU A 179 2.14 -23.48 -4.32
C LEU A 179 2.87 -24.10 -5.51
N GLY A 180 3.31 -25.36 -5.42
CA GLY A 180 4.10 -26.02 -6.45
C GLY A 180 5.49 -25.43 -6.67
N LEU A 181 6.08 -24.84 -5.59
CA LEU A 181 7.39 -24.20 -5.66
C LEU A 181 8.53 -25.18 -5.30
N PRO A 182 9.74 -24.98 -5.85
CA PRO A 182 10.89 -25.84 -5.55
C PRO A 182 11.21 -25.88 -4.04
N ALA A 183 11.35 -27.09 -3.50
CA ALA A 183 11.64 -27.29 -2.07
C ALA A 183 13.11 -26.99 -1.72
N ASP A 184 14.03 -27.29 -2.65
CA ASP A 184 15.49 -27.29 -2.49
C ASP A 184 16.18 -25.98 -2.91
N LYS A 185 15.46 -25.06 -3.53
CA LYS A 185 16.01 -23.80 -4.04
C LYS A 185 15.83 -22.64 -3.04
N LYS A 186 16.75 -21.67 -3.12
CA LYS A 186 16.57 -20.37 -2.45
C LYS A 186 15.55 -19.54 -3.22
N LEU A 187 14.48 -19.13 -2.57
CA LEU A 187 13.40 -18.34 -3.18
C LEU A 187 13.48 -16.88 -2.76
N ILE A 188 13.69 -16.01 -3.71
CA ILE A 188 13.66 -14.56 -3.55
C ILE A 188 12.26 -14.11 -3.96
N GLY A 189 11.48 -13.58 -3.02
CA GLY A 189 10.10 -13.17 -3.27
C GLY A 189 9.95 -11.67 -3.46
N MET A 190 9.15 -11.28 -4.44
CA MET A 190 8.74 -9.90 -4.65
C MET A 190 7.22 -9.84 -4.84
N VAL A 191 6.52 -9.14 -3.97
CA VAL A 191 5.06 -8.94 -4.05
C VAL A 191 4.80 -7.47 -4.34
N ALA A 192 4.43 -7.17 -5.58
CA ALA A 192 4.15 -5.79 -5.99
C ALA A 192 3.40 -5.76 -7.32
N THR A 193 2.61 -4.70 -7.56
CA THR A 193 2.14 -4.39 -8.92
C THR A 193 3.34 -4.14 -9.84
N LEU A 194 3.36 -4.74 -11.02
CA LEU A 194 4.47 -4.62 -11.98
C LEU A 194 4.50 -3.23 -12.62
N ARG A 195 4.99 -2.24 -11.85
CA ARG A 195 5.18 -0.83 -12.23
C ARG A 195 6.66 -0.50 -12.31
N SER A 196 7.04 0.47 -13.15
CA SER A 196 8.45 0.84 -13.40
C SER A 196 9.22 1.21 -12.13
N TRP A 197 8.57 1.93 -11.21
CA TRP A 197 9.21 2.38 -9.96
C TRP A 197 9.35 1.32 -8.87
N LYS A 198 8.80 0.12 -9.05
CA LYS A 198 8.93 -1.00 -8.09
C LYS A 198 10.26 -1.75 -8.23
N GLY A 199 11.06 -1.43 -9.25
CA GLY A 199 12.43 -1.91 -9.37
C GLY A 199 12.60 -3.35 -9.85
N HIS A 200 11.55 -4.01 -10.36
CA HIS A 200 11.61 -5.41 -10.85
C HIS A 200 12.76 -5.64 -11.85
N ARG A 201 13.01 -4.68 -12.76
CA ARG A 201 14.08 -4.77 -13.77
C ARG A 201 15.47 -4.92 -13.12
N PHE A 202 15.71 -4.20 -12.03
CA PHE A 202 16.98 -4.27 -11.31
C PHE A 202 17.13 -5.59 -10.56
N MET A 203 16.02 -6.16 -10.09
CA MET A 203 16.03 -7.49 -9.48
C MET A 203 16.31 -8.59 -10.51
N VAL A 204 15.77 -8.49 -11.73
CA VAL A 204 16.10 -9.41 -12.83
C VAL A 204 17.61 -9.32 -13.16
N ASP A 205 18.16 -8.11 -13.29
CA ASP A 205 19.58 -7.93 -13.56
C ASP A 205 20.47 -8.42 -12.38
N ALA A 206 20.03 -8.27 -11.13
CA ALA A 206 20.73 -8.75 -9.96
C ALA A 206 20.91 -10.30 -9.95
N LEU A 207 20.01 -11.06 -10.59
CA LEU A 207 20.15 -12.52 -10.71
C LEU A 207 21.37 -12.95 -11.55
N LEU A 208 21.97 -12.06 -12.33
CA LEU A 208 23.19 -12.33 -13.09
C LEU A 208 24.45 -12.33 -12.22
N GLU A 209 24.35 -11.78 -11.01
CA GLU A 209 25.46 -11.78 -10.06
C GLU A 209 25.70 -13.20 -9.52
N ARG A 210 26.94 -13.67 -9.55
CA ARG A 210 27.35 -15.02 -9.10
C ARG A 210 26.91 -15.35 -7.67
N LYS A 211 26.79 -14.33 -6.83
CA LYS A 211 26.36 -14.49 -5.43
C LYS A 211 24.92 -15.03 -5.30
N LEU A 212 24.13 -14.95 -6.36
CA LEU A 212 22.74 -15.43 -6.43
C LEU A 212 22.57 -16.66 -7.32
N ASP A 213 23.69 -17.34 -7.69
CA ASP A 213 23.59 -18.54 -8.51
C ASP A 213 22.70 -19.60 -7.86
N GLY A 214 21.83 -20.21 -8.68
CA GLY A 214 20.85 -21.20 -8.22
C GLY A 214 19.64 -20.67 -7.49
N ALA A 215 19.56 -19.39 -7.15
CA ALA A 215 18.38 -18.78 -6.57
C ALA A 215 17.30 -18.55 -7.64
N ILE A 216 16.04 -18.63 -7.22
CA ILE A 216 14.85 -18.40 -8.06
C ILE A 216 14.14 -17.14 -7.58
N LEU A 217 13.84 -16.23 -8.50
CA LEU A 217 13.01 -15.06 -8.27
C LEU A 217 11.54 -15.41 -8.51
N VAL A 218 10.67 -15.09 -7.56
CA VAL A 218 9.24 -15.25 -7.67
C VAL A 218 8.58 -13.88 -7.63
N LEU A 219 7.93 -13.50 -8.74
CA LEU A 219 7.22 -12.25 -8.90
C LEU A 219 5.72 -12.49 -8.70
N VAL A 220 5.18 -11.98 -7.60
CA VAL A 220 3.75 -12.07 -7.27
C VAL A 220 3.10 -10.71 -7.52
N GLY A 221 2.24 -10.65 -8.51
CA GLY A 221 1.56 -9.45 -8.96
C GLY A 221 1.42 -9.41 -10.47
N ASP A 222 0.66 -8.46 -10.94
CA ASP A 222 0.46 -8.13 -12.35
C ASP A 222 0.72 -6.65 -12.61
N GLY A 223 0.76 -6.24 -13.86
CA GLY A 223 0.88 -4.83 -14.19
C GLY A 223 1.48 -4.54 -15.57
N PRO A 224 1.50 -3.25 -15.95
CA PRO A 224 1.87 -2.85 -17.32
C PRO A 224 3.32 -3.15 -17.70
N GLN A 225 4.20 -3.44 -16.74
CA GLN A 225 5.60 -3.77 -17.01
C GLN A 225 5.84 -5.26 -17.30
N GLU A 226 4.83 -6.12 -17.16
CA GLU A 226 5.01 -7.56 -17.35
C GLU A 226 5.59 -7.96 -18.72
N PRO A 227 5.09 -7.43 -19.87
CA PRO A 227 5.64 -7.80 -21.17
C PRO A 227 7.14 -7.44 -21.30
N MET A 228 7.53 -6.27 -20.79
CA MET A 228 8.93 -5.83 -20.80
C MET A 228 9.81 -6.71 -19.90
N LEU A 229 9.32 -7.07 -18.72
CA LEU A 229 10.06 -7.93 -17.78
C LEU A 229 10.23 -9.35 -18.33
N ARG A 230 9.21 -9.93 -18.97
CA ARG A 230 9.32 -11.24 -19.62
C ARG A 230 10.36 -11.22 -20.74
N LYS A 231 10.37 -10.15 -21.55
CA LYS A 231 11.38 -9.95 -22.58
C LYS A 231 12.79 -9.85 -21.97
N GLN A 232 12.98 -9.06 -20.92
CA GLN A 232 14.27 -8.94 -20.21
C GLN A 232 14.73 -10.29 -19.67
N VAL A 233 13.85 -11.06 -19.04
CA VAL A 233 14.15 -12.41 -18.52
C VAL A 233 14.62 -13.36 -19.64
N GLU A 234 13.98 -13.30 -20.82
CA GLU A 234 14.38 -14.07 -21.99
C GLU A 234 15.72 -13.66 -22.55
N GLU A 235 15.94 -12.36 -22.77
CA GLU A 235 17.20 -11.79 -23.29
C GLU A 235 18.39 -12.06 -22.36
N ARG A 236 18.14 -12.19 -21.04
CA ARG A 236 19.15 -12.52 -20.02
C ARG A 236 19.37 -14.03 -19.83
N GLY A 237 18.59 -14.89 -20.50
CA GLY A 237 18.67 -16.35 -20.33
C GLY A 237 18.20 -16.84 -18.96
N LEU A 238 17.27 -16.12 -18.31
CA LEU A 238 16.83 -16.39 -16.93
C LEU A 238 15.45 -17.07 -16.82
N LYS A 239 14.92 -17.64 -17.91
CA LYS A 239 13.58 -18.26 -17.95
C LYS A 239 13.36 -19.28 -16.83
N GLU A 240 14.35 -20.12 -16.54
CA GLU A 240 14.29 -21.16 -15.52
C GLU A 240 14.49 -20.63 -14.08
N ARG A 241 14.84 -19.34 -13.95
CA ARG A 241 15.13 -18.70 -12.67
C ARG A 241 14.14 -17.61 -12.27
N VAL A 242 13.11 -17.36 -13.08
CA VAL A 242 12.08 -16.33 -12.78
C VAL A 242 10.67 -16.90 -12.95
N ILE A 243 9.93 -16.94 -11.86
CA ILE A 243 8.53 -17.37 -11.83
C ILE A 243 7.62 -16.14 -11.78
N PHE A 244 6.76 -15.98 -12.78
CA PHE A 244 5.69 -14.99 -12.77
C PHE A 244 4.42 -15.64 -12.25
N ALA A 245 4.09 -15.39 -10.99
CA ALA A 245 2.93 -15.97 -10.31
C ALA A 245 1.60 -15.27 -10.65
N GLY A 246 1.67 -14.09 -11.32
CA GLY A 246 0.50 -13.27 -11.56
C GLY A 246 -0.09 -12.67 -10.29
N ARG A 247 -1.27 -12.09 -10.42
CA ARG A 247 -2.01 -11.54 -9.27
C ARG A 247 -2.56 -12.66 -8.38
N ARG A 248 -2.34 -12.55 -7.07
CA ARG A 248 -2.73 -13.57 -6.08
C ARG A 248 -3.55 -12.96 -4.95
N GLU A 249 -4.54 -13.71 -4.44
CA GLU A 249 -5.28 -13.35 -3.22
C GLU A 249 -4.68 -14.03 -1.97
N ASP A 250 -3.95 -15.12 -2.15
CA ASP A 250 -3.28 -15.95 -1.13
C ASP A 250 -1.84 -15.50 -0.83
N VAL A 251 -1.59 -14.18 -0.83
CA VAL A 251 -0.26 -13.57 -0.66
C VAL A 251 0.47 -14.07 0.59
N GLN A 252 -0.25 -14.37 1.68
CA GLN A 252 0.32 -14.89 2.92
C GLN A 252 1.04 -16.24 2.72
N ASP A 253 0.56 -17.09 1.83
CA ASP A 253 1.19 -18.39 1.55
C ASP A 253 2.47 -18.22 0.73
N TRP A 254 2.46 -17.27 -0.23
CA TRP A 254 3.64 -16.90 -0.99
C TRP A 254 4.73 -16.32 -0.09
N LEU A 255 4.37 -15.41 0.83
CA LEU A 255 5.33 -14.85 1.78
C LEU A 255 5.95 -15.93 2.67
N ARG A 256 5.17 -16.90 3.14
CA ARG A 256 5.68 -18.04 3.93
C ARG A 256 6.64 -18.95 3.14
N ALA A 257 6.49 -19.02 1.81
CA ALA A 257 7.31 -19.85 0.95
C ALA A 257 8.72 -19.29 0.67
N PHE A 258 8.92 -17.98 0.82
CA PHE A 258 10.16 -17.29 0.48
C PHE A 258 11.26 -17.45 1.54
N ASP A 259 12.52 -17.28 1.13
CA ASP A 259 13.68 -17.18 2.03
C ASP A 259 14.02 -15.73 2.34
N VAL A 260 13.78 -14.82 1.39
CA VAL A 260 13.96 -13.37 1.53
C VAL A 260 12.91 -12.64 0.72
N PHE A 261 12.39 -11.56 1.27
CA PHE A 261 11.51 -10.63 0.55
C PHE A 261 12.31 -9.44 0.02
N VAL A 262 12.05 -9.04 -1.22
CA VAL A 262 12.76 -7.94 -1.86
C VAL A 262 11.80 -6.91 -2.40
N LEU A 263 12.07 -5.62 -2.14
CA LEU A 263 11.35 -4.51 -2.72
C LEU A 263 12.33 -3.38 -3.10
N PRO A 264 12.95 -3.43 -4.30
CA PRO A 264 13.97 -2.48 -4.72
C PRO A 264 13.36 -1.27 -5.43
N SER A 265 12.35 -0.66 -4.81
CA SER A 265 11.64 0.49 -5.36
C SER A 265 12.59 1.67 -5.63
N THR A 266 12.28 2.47 -6.66
CA THR A 266 13.09 3.64 -7.07
C THR A 266 12.38 4.96 -6.76
N GLY A 267 11.13 4.94 -6.30
CA GLY A 267 10.37 6.13 -5.94
C GLY A 267 8.90 5.83 -5.63
N ASN A 268 8.17 6.91 -5.32
CA ASN A 268 6.71 6.94 -5.14
C ASN A 268 6.14 6.04 -4.02
N GLU A 269 6.94 5.69 -3.01
CA GLU A 269 6.47 4.88 -1.89
C GLU A 269 5.94 5.74 -0.73
N GLY A 270 4.77 5.33 -0.20
CA GLY A 270 4.45 5.52 1.22
C GLY A 270 5.13 4.41 2.02
N ILE A 271 4.54 3.97 3.12
CA ILE A 271 4.96 2.71 3.74
C ILE A 271 4.32 1.56 2.95
N PRO A 272 5.12 0.70 2.25
CA PRO A 272 4.57 -0.32 1.36
C PRO A 272 3.91 -1.46 2.15
N GLN A 273 2.65 -1.77 1.84
CA GLN A 273 1.93 -2.86 2.51
C GLN A 273 2.62 -4.21 2.38
N ALA A 274 3.08 -4.56 1.18
CA ALA A 274 3.74 -5.86 0.96
C ALA A 274 5.01 -6.02 1.81
N LEU A 275 5.74 -4.92 2.06
CA LEU A 275 6.91 -4.93 2.95
C LEU A 275 6.49 -5.18 4.41
N MET A 276 5.45 -4.51 4.90
CA MET A 276 4.91 -4.77 6.24
C MET A 276 4.37 -6.20 6.39
N GLN A 277 3.68 -6.71 5.36
CA GLN A 277 3.17 -8.08 5.32
C GLN A 277 4.32 -9.11 5.36
N ALA A 278 5.40 -8.87 4.61
CA ALA A 278 6.61 -9.71 4.65
C ALA A 278 7.25 -9.69 6.04
N MET A 279 7.42 -8.53 6.64
CA MET A 279 7.95 -8.38 8.00
C MET A 279 7.05 -9.06 9.04
N ALA A 280 5.72 -8.94 8.91
CA ALA A 280 4.75 -9.61 9.78
C ALA A 280 4.87 -11.15 9.71
N THR A 281 5.23 -11.71 8.56
CA THR A 281 5.49 -13.15 8.40
C THR A 281 6.88 -13.59 8.91
N GLY A 282 7.68 -12.65 9.46
CA GLY A 282 9.02 -12.94 9.95
C GLY A 282 10.06 -13.12 8.84
N LEU A 283 9.75 -12.68 7.61
CA LEU A 283 10.72 -12.72 6.52
C LEU A 283 11.80 -11.65 6.69
N PRO A 284 13.08 -11.98 6.47
CA PRO A 284 14.10 -10.96 6.27
C PRO A 284 13.80 -10.17 5.00
N VAL A 285 14.00 -8.86 5.04
CA VAL A 285 13.67 -7.96 3.93
C VAL A 285 14.90 -7.23 3.41
N VAL A 286 14.99 -7.08 2.08
CA VAL A 286 15.99 -6.27 1.38
C VAL A 286 15.26 -5.22 0.56
N THR A 287 15.57 -3.95 0.79
CA THR A 287 14.83 -2.83 0.19
C THR A 287 15.72 -1.62 -0.05
N THR A 288 15.17 -0.57 -0.61
CA THR A 288 15.84 0.71 -0.90
C THR A 288 15.33 1.84 0.00
N PRO A 289 16.10 2.91 0.26
CA PRO A 289 15.72 3.99 1.17
C PRO A 289 14.80 5.03 0.47
N VAL A 290 13.80 4.58 -0.30
CA VAL A 290 12.91 5.49 -1.02
C VAL A 290 11.59 5.72 -0.30
N GLY A 291 11.06 6.93 -0.39
CA GLY A 291 9.81 7.28 0.24
C GLY A 291 9.86 7.10 1.76
N ALA A 292 8.79 6.55 2.33
CA ALA A 292 8.67 6.28 3.76
C ALA A 292 9.23 4.90 4.18
N ILE A 293 9.94 4.18 3.32
CA ILE A 293 10.54 2.87 3.67
C ILE A 293 11.50 2.97 4.88
N PRO A 294 12.36 4.01 5.02
CA PRO A 294 13.22 4.15 6.19
C PRO A 294 12.48 4.38 7.53
N GLU A 295 11.19 4.70 7.49
CA GLU A 295 10.35 4.77 8.70
C GLU A 295 10.01 3.36 9.23
N LEU A 296 10.12 2.34 8.37
CA LEU A 296 9.78 0.94 8.67
C LEU A 296 11.01 0.06 8.83
N VAL A 297 12.01 0.20 7.95
CA VAL A 297 13.19 -0.66 7.90
C VAL A 297 14.43 0.10 8.32
N VAL A 298 15.09 -0.39 9.37
CA VAL A 298 16.40 0.11 9.84
C VAL A 298 17.48 -0.86 9.33
N HIS A 299 18.46 -0.29 8.61
CA HIS A 299 19.53 -1.08 7.99
C HIS A 299 20.29 -1.91 9.03
N ASN A 300 20.46 -3.22 8.74
CA ASN A 300 21.13 -4.20 9.57
C ASN A 300 20.48 -4.48 10.95
N GLU A 301 19.33 -3.88 11.24
CA GLU A 301 18.55 -4.15 12.45
C GLU A 301 17.27 -4.93 12.13
N SER A 302 16.42 -4.43 11.23
CA SER A 302 15.15 -5.04 10.83
C SER A 302 15.05 -5.39 9.35
N GLY A 303 16.14 -5.20 8.59
CA GLY A 303 16.28 -5.52 7.18
C GLY A 303 17.56 -4.95 6.59
N PHE A 304 17.78 -5.19 5.31
CA PHE A 304 18.87 -4.57 4.56
C PHE A 304 18.36 -3.44 3.68
N ILE A 305 18.99 -2.27 3.78
CA ILE A 305 18.78 -1.15 2.86
C ILE A 305 19.95 -1.13 1.88
N VAL A 306 19.63 -1.18 0.59
CA VAL A 306 20.61 -1.20 -0.52
C VAL A 306 20.43 0.02 -1.42
N GLN A 307 21.40 0.27 -2.29
CA GLN A 307 21.34 1.41 -3.22
C GLN A 307 20.23 1.21 -4.27
N PRO A 308 19.38 2.21 -4.51
CA PRO A 308 18.39 2.16 -5.58
C PRO A 308 19.09 2.04 -6.94
N GLU A 309 18.42 1.35 -7.88
CA GLU A 309 18.88 1.19 -9.28
C GLU A 309 20.26 0.53 -9.42
N ASN A 310 20.72 -0.19 -8.40
CA ASN A 310 22.02 -0.86 -8.36
C ASN A 310 21.84 -2.37 -8.18
N PRO A 311 21.88 -3.17 -9.27
CA PRO A 311 21.74 -4.62 -9.22
C PRO A 311 22.82 -5.30 -8.36
N ALA A 312 24.08 -4.83 -8.39
CA ALA A 312 25.16 -5.41 -7.60
C ALA A 312 24.94 -5.20 -6.09
N SER A 313 24.57 -3.99 -5.66
CA SER A 313 24.21 -3.70 -4.26
C SER A 313 23.03 -4.54 -3.80
N LEU A 314 22.02 -4.73 -4.68
CA LEU A 314 20.87 -5.57 -4.40
C LEU A 314 21.26 -7.03 -4.21
N ALA A 315 22.10 -7.57 -5.09
CA ALA A 315 22.61 -8.93 -4.99
C ALA A 315 23.46 -9.15 -3.73
N GLU A 316 24.26 -8.17 -3.32
CA GLU A 316 25.02 -8.21 -2.07
C GLU A 316 24.12 -8.32 -0.85
N GLY A 317 23.12 -7.47 -0.74
CA GLY A 317 22.17 -7.49 0.39
C GLY A 317 21.38 -8.80 0.46
N ILE A 318 20.97 -9.34 -0.69
CA ILE A 318 20.24 -10.62 -0.77
C ILE A 318 21.17 -11.78 -0.38
N ALA A 319 22.40 -11.81 -0.93
CA ALA A 319 23.36 -12.86 -0.65
C ALA A 319 23.75 -12.91 0.83
N ALA A 320 23.95 -11.76 1.47
CA ALA A 320 24.24 -11.68 2.91
C ALA A 320 23.14 -12.37 3.74
N VAL A 321 21.87 -12.12 3.41
CA VAL A 321 20.73 -12.74 4.08
C VAL A 321 20.62 -14.24 3.78
N LEU A 322 20.80 -14.65 2.51
CA LEU A 322 20.65 -16.05 2.10
C LEU A 322 21.77 -16.96 2.59
N SER A 323 22.97 -16.43 2.81
CA SER A 323 24.14 -17.18 3.27
C SER A 323 24.25 -17.31 4.78
N ASP A 324 23.56 -16.47 5.56
CA ASP A 324 23.60 -16.48 7.02
C ASP A 324 22.18 -16.65 7.62
N PRO A 325 21.79 -17.89 7.97
CA PRO A 325 20.47 -18.15 8.58
C PRO A 325 20.24 -17.46 9.92
N ALA A 326 21.30 -17.22 10.72
CA ALA A 326 21.20 -16.54 12.00
C ALA A 326 20.88 -15.04 11.80
N LEU A 327 21.57 -14.42 10.83
CA LEU A 327 21.28 -13.04 10.41
C LEU A 327 19.87 -12.94 9.85
N ALA A 328 19.46 -13.82 8.95
CA ALA A 328 18.13 -13.86 8.35
C ALA A 328 17.04 -13.92 9.43
N LYS A 329 17.20 -14.84 10.40
CA LYS A 329 16.27 -14.97 11.52
C LYS A 329 16.22 -13.71 12.37
N ARG A 330 17.36 -13.15 12.76
CA ARG A 330 17.45 -11.94 13.58
C ARG A 330 16.73 -10.76 12.92
N LEU A 331 16.99 -10.55 11.62
CA LEU A 331 16.34 -9.45 10.86
C LEU A 331 14.83 -9.66 10.73
N GLY A 332 14.40 -10.89 10.46
CA GLY A 332 12.99 -11.23 10.34
C GLY A 332 12.23 -11.04 11.66
N ASP A 333 12.78 -11.52 12.77
CA ASP A 333 12.20 -11.36 14.11
C ASP A 333 12.09 -9.88 14.49
N ALA A 334 13.15 -9.11 14.27
CA ALA A 334 13.15 -7.66 14.58
C ALA A 334 12.14 -6.90 13.70
N GLY A 335 12.08 -7.23 12.42
CA GLY A 335 11.10 -6.66 11.50
C GLY A 335 9.66 -6.94 11.94
N ARG A 336 9.37 -8.18 12.36
CA ARG A 336 8.07 -8.58 12.87
C ARG A 336 7.67 -7.77 14.12
N VAL A 337 8.57 -7.60 15.08
CA VAL A 337 8.32 -6.80 16.30
C VAL A 337 7.91 -5.37 15.97
N ILE A 338 8.52 -4.76 14.95
CA ILE A 338 8.16 -3.39 14.51
C ILE A 338 6.71 -3.36 14.04
N VAL A 339 6.31 -4.32 13.18
CA VAL A 339 4.94 -4.37 12.64
C VAL A 339 3.92 -4.66 13.75
N GLU A 340 4.20 -5.61 14.63
CA GLU A 340 3.32 -5.96 15.77
C GLU A 340 3.06 -4.78 16.71
N ARG A 341 4.07 -3.92 16.92
CA ARG A 341 3.96 -2.79 17.85
C ARG A 341 3.27 -1.56 17.23
N LYS A 342 3.46 -1.31 15.94
CA LYS A 342 3.10 0.01 15.35
C LYS A 342 2.23 -0.06 14.10
N HIS A 343 2.15 -1.21 13.43
CA HIS A 343 1.57 -1.31 12.10
C HIS A 343 0.49 -2.40 12.00
N THR A 344 -0.29 -2.60 13.07
CA THR A 344 -1.41 -3.54 13.06
C THR A 344 -2.68 -2.92 12.48
N LYS A 345 -3.59 -3.75 11.91
CA LYS A 345 -4.92 -3.31 11.45
C LYS A 345 -5.68 -2.63 12.61
N ALA A 346 -5.59 -3.18 13.82
CA ALA A 346 -6.23 -2.62 15.01
C ALA A 346 -5.72 -1.21 15.33
N ALA A 347 -4.40 -1.01 15.40
CA ALA A 347 -3.80 0.30 15.67
C ALA A 347 -4.15 1.35 14.60
N MET A 348 -4.18 0.95 13.32
CA MET A 348 -4.64 1.82 12.24
C MET A 348 -6.08 2.25 12.44
N LEU A 349 -6.98 1.32 12.75
CA LEU A 349 -8.40 1.61 12.96
C LEU A 349 -8.62 2.50 14.19
N ASP A 350 -7.91 2.25 15.30
CA ASP A 350 -7.97 3.09 16.50
C ASP A 350 -7.57 4.55 16.19
N ALA A 351 -6.48 4.71 15.44
CA ALA A 351 -6.01 6.03 15.03
C ALA A 351 -6.98 6.71 14.05
N MET A 352 -7.59 5.98 13.12
CA MET A 352 -8.59 6.54 12.19
C MET A 352 -9.86 6.96 12.92
N GLU A 353 -10.37 6.17 13.86
CA GLU A 353 -11.54 6.56 14.67
C GLU A 353 -11.27 7.81 15.50
N GLU A 354 -10.07 7.98 16.02
CA GLU A 354 -9.67 9.18 16.72
C GLU A 354 -9.68 10.41 15.80
N VAL A 355 -9.20 10.25 14.54
CA VAL A 355 -9.30 11.30 13.52
C VAL A 355 -10.76 11.65 13.23
N PHE A 356 -11.63 10.65 13.09
CA PHE A 356 -13.06 10.86 12.84
C PHE A 356 -13.73 11.60 14.01
N ARG A 357 -13.49 11.17 15.24
CA ARG A 357 -14.02 11.86 16.43
C ARG A 357 -13.56 13.32 16.53
N LYS A 358 -12.27 13.59 16.31
CA LYS A 358 -11.72 14.94 16.30
C LYS A 358 -12.27 15.80 15.16
N ALA A 359 -12.54 15.21 14.01
CA ALA A 359 -13.15 15.93 12.89
C ALA A 359 -14.60 16.31 13.16
N LEU A 360 -15.37 15.47 13.83
CA LEU A 360 -16.77 15.75 14.18
C LEU A 360 -16.90 16.77 15.32
N ALA A 361 -15.91 16.84 16.22
CA ALA A 361 -15.91 17.79 17.33
C ALA A 361 -15.45 19.22 16.92
N ALA A 362 -14.82 19.37 15.76
CA ALA A 362 -14.37 20.65 15.20
C ALA A 362 -15.43 21.29 14.29
#